data_9428395bfd21a78ced51c3faccbd6878
#
_entry.id   9428395bfd21a78ced51c3faccbd6878
#
_cell.length_a   1.000
_cell.length_b   1.000
_cell.length_c   1.000
_cell.angle_alpha   90.00
_cell.angle_beta   90.00
_cell.angle_gamma   90.00
#
_symmetry.space_group_name_H-M   'P 1'
#
loop_
_entity.id
_entity.type
_entity.pdbx_description
1 polymer ?
#
loop_
_entity_poly.entity_id
_entity_poly.type
_entity_poly.pdbx_seq_one_letter_code
_entity_poly.pdbx_strand_id
1 'polypeptide(L)'
;MTLVLAGFGTALPEHRFTQAELAELHAGFCRIDETRERTLKALYRRSGVKTRGSVILELADGPLDARQSFYHPARDEHDPGPATTDRMRVYAEAAPRLATTAAAKALASADVAAEAVTHLVTVSCTGFVAPGVDAAIIEGLGLPRTTQRTHVGFMGCHGALNGLRVAHSFGDGSPDHVSLVCSVELCTLHFSYGWDPDMMVANALFADGAAAVVGRSANGSGDEWRVGGMGTFLVPDSRGDMTWRIGDHGFRMTLSARVPELIQSQLEGWVVHWLAEHDLEVADVASWAVHPGGPRILTSVERALGVDRDHSEVSREVLAEHGNMSSATILFILDRMRRLDAPRPCVALAFGPGLVVEALLIV
;
A
#
# COMPACT_ATOMS: atom_id res chain seq x y z
N MET A 1 -14.47 19.45 14.26
CA MET A 1 -13.46 18.59 14.93
C MET A 1 -12.51 18.05 13.87
N THR A 2 -11.27 17.78 14.22
CA THR A 2 -10.27 17.27 13.26
C THR A 2 -9.91 15.82 13.61
N LEU A 3 -9.66 14.98 12.62
CA LEU A 3 -9.16 13.62 12.85
C LEU A 3 -7.68 13.69 13.24
N VAL A 4 -7.35 13.15 14.41
CA VAL A 4 -5.98 12.96 14.88
C VAL A 4 -5.55 11.53 14.54
N LEU A 5 -4.38 11.37 13.91
CA LEU A 5 -3.76 10.08 13.66
C LEU A 5 -3.00 9.64 14.94
N ALA A 6 -3.73 9.04 15.87
CA ALA A 6 -3.28 8.80 17.25
C ALA A 6 -2.20 7.71 17.36
N GLY A 7 -2.26 6.65 16.56
CA GLY A 7 -1.29 5.57 16.59
C GLY A 7 -1.27 4.78 15.31
N PHE A 8 -0.11 4.22 14.98
CA PHE A 8 0.11 3.36 13.82
C PHE A 8 0.56 1.98 14.24
N GLY A 9 0.25 0.98 13.43
CA GLY A 9 0.74 -0.37 13.59
C GLY A 9 0.98 -1.03 12.24
N THR A 10 2.08 -1.75 12.12
CA THR A 10 2.48 -2.43 10.89
C THR A 10 2.70 -3.91 11.13
N ALA A 11 2.37 -4.74 10.15
CA ALA A 11 2.62 -6.18 10.16
C ALA A 11 3.14 -6.65 8.82
N LEU A 12 4.13 -7.52 8.85
CA LEU A 12 4.74 -8.16 7.69
C LEU A 12 4.58 -9.68 7.82
N PRO A 13 4.58 -10.41 6.70
CA PRO A 13 4.73 -11.86 6.73
C PRO A 13 5.98 -12.28 7.52
N GLU A 14 5.93 -13.47 8.10
CA GLU A 14 7.03 -14.02 8.91
C GLU A 14 8.32 -14.18 8.11
N HIS A 15 8.18 -14.57 6.86
CA HIS A 15 9.31 -14.85 5.98
C HIS A 15 9.39 -13.84 4.83
N ARG A 16 10.60 -13.70 4.27
CA ARG A 16 10.88 -12.76 3.19
C ARG A 16 11.80 -13.36 2.14
N PHE A 17 11.69 -12.84 0.93
CA PHE A 17 12.67 -13.04 -0.13
C PHE A 17 13.63 -11.86 -0.22
N THR A 18 14.87 -12.13 -0.60
CA THR A 18 15.70 -11.11 -1.24
C THR A 18 15.25 -10.90 -2.68
N GLN A 19 15.55 -9.75 -3.23
CA GLN A 19 15.21 -9.43 -4.61
C GLN A 19 15.95 -10.33 -5.63
N ALA A 20 17.16 -10.79 -5.27
CA ALA A 20 17.93 -11.72 -6.10
C ALA A 20 17.27 -13.10 -6.16
N GLU A 21 16.89 -13.65 -4.99
CA GLU A 21 16.17 -14.93 -4.90
C GLU A 21 14.88 -14.93 -5.73
N LEU A 22 14.11 -13.84 -5.66
CA LEU A 22 12.88 -13.73 -6.45
C LEU A 22 13.13 -13.65 -7.96
N ALA A 23 14.21 -12.98 -8.37
CA ALA A 23 14.59 -12.96 -9.79
C ALA A 23 14.95 -14.36 -10.29
N GLU A 24 15.65 -15.17 -9.48
CA GLU A 24 15.99 -16.56 -9.79
C GLU A 24 14.76 -17.45 -9.83
N LEU A 25 13.87 -17.33 -8.81
CA LEU A 25 12.61 -18.07 -8.77
C LEU A 25 11.73 -17.75 -10.00
N HIS A 26 11.61 -16.47 -10.34
CA HIS A 26 10.84 -16.04 -11.53
C HIS A 26 11.42 -16.63 -12.80
N ALA A 27 12.74 -16.57 -12.99
CA ALA A 27 13.39 -17.13 -14.16
C ALA A 27 13.18 -18.65 -14.26
N GLY A 28 13.35 -19.38 -13.16
CA GLY A 28 13.17 -20.81 -13.09
C GLY A 28 11.71 -21.24 -13.28
N PHE A 29 10.78 -20.58 -12.59
CA PHE A 29 9.36 -20.95 -12.67
C PHE A 29 8.74 -20.64 -14.02
N CYS A 30 9.12 -19.55 -14.67
CA CYS A 30 8.60 -19.19 -15.99
C CYS A 30 9.42 -19.76 -17.15
N ARG A 31 10.43 -20.60 -16.89
CA ARG A 31 11.30 -21.23 -17.91
C ARG A 31 11.87 -20.22 -18.89
N ILE A 32 12.35 -19.12 -18.38
CA ILE A 32 12.86 -17.99 -19.17
C ILE A 32 14.23 -18.37 -19.76
N ASP A 33 14.43 -18.09 -21.04
CA ASP A 33 15.72 -18.31 -21.69
C ASP A 33 16.82 -17.37 -21.14
N GLU A 34 18.10 -17.71 -21.35
CA GLU A 34 19.25 -16.98 -20.82
C GLU A 34 19.29 -15.49 -21.23
N THR A 35 18.76 -15.15 -22.41
CA THR A 35 18.74 -13.76 -22.91
C THR A 35 17.72 -12.94 -22.16
N ARG A 36 16.53 -13.47 -21.96
CA ARG A 36 15.44 -12.86 -21.18
C ARG A 36 15.78 -12.83 -19.70
N GLU A 37 16.45 -13.86 -19.17
CA GLU A 37 16.86 -13.90 -17.75
C GLU A 37 17.77 -12.72 -17.38
N ARG A 38 18.70 -12.35 -18.23
CA ARG A 38 19.55 -11.16 -18.02
C ARG A 38 18.72 -9.88 -17.92
N THR A 39 17.73 -9.74 -18.78
CA THR A 39 16.80 -8.60 -18.77
C THR A 39 15.94 -8.60 -17.51
N LEU A 40 15.40 -9.74 -17.12
CA LEU A 40 14.62 -9.93 -15.90
C LEU A 40 15.44 -9.55 -14.67
N LYS A 41 16.63 -10.10 -14.50
CA LYS A 41 17.53 -9.79 -13.37
C LYS A 41 17.91 -8.29 -13.32
N ALA A 42 18.06 -7.65 -14.49
CA ALA A 42 18.29 -6.20 -14.55
C ALA A 42 17.05 -5.40 -14.12
N LEU A 43 15.84 -5.84 -14.49
CA LEU A 43 14.59 -5.23 -14.05
C LEU A 43 14.45 -5.31 -12.52
N TYR A 44 14.66 -6.50 -11.95
CA TYR A 44 14.60 -6.69 -10.50
C TYR A 44 15.60 -5.80 -9.76
N ARG A 45 16.85 -5.70 -10.21
CA ARG A 45 17.85 -4.78 -9.61
C ARG A 45 17.43 -3.31 -9.69
N ARG A 46 16.76 -2.90 -10.77
CA ARG A 46 16.31 -1.51 -10.98
C ARG A 46 15.02 -1.16 -10.26
N SER A 47 14.31 -2.12 -9.68
CA SER A 47 13.08 -1.91 -8.94
C SER A 47 13.27 -1.09 -7.65
N GLY A 48 14.50 -0.97 -7.14
CA GLY A 48 14.81 -0.32 -5.88
C GLY A 48 14.50 -1.18 -4.65
N VAL A 49 13.88 -2.34 -4.81
CA VAL A 49 13.55 -3.29 -3.74
C VAL A 49 14.80 -4.12 -3.38
N LYS A 50 15.02 -4.36 -2.10
CA LYS A 50 16.09 -5.25 -1.59
C LYS A 50 15.50 -6.55 -1.04
N THR A 51 14.46 -6.43 -0.23
CA THR A 51 13.74 -7.55 0.37
C THR A 51 12.24 -7.31 0.35
N ARG A 52 11.44 -8.37 0.42
CA ARG A 52 9.98 -8.28 0.58
C ARG A 52 9.38 -9.50 1.25
N GLY A 53 8.41 -9.23 2.12
CA GLY A 53 7.61 -10.25 2.76
C GLY A 53 6.65 -10.93 1.79
N SER A 54 6.38 -12.21 2.04
CA SER A 54 5.37 -12.94 1.29
C SER A 54 4.70 -13.99 2.15
N VAL A 55 3.37 -14.02 2.13
CA VAL A 55 2.56 -14.98 2.88
C VAL A 55 2.63 -16.41 2.32
N ILE A 56 3.14 -16.56 1.10
CA ILE A 56 3.31 -17.89 0.49
C ILE A 56 4.55 -18.62 1.03
N LEU A 57 5.47 -17.92 1.69
CA LEU A 57 6.66 -18.55 2.27
C LEU A 57 6.31 -19.30 3.56
N GLU A 58 6.66 -20.55 3.59
CA GLU A 58 6.47 -21.48 4.72
C GLU A 58 7.75 -21.66 5.55
N LEU A 59 8.92 -21.41 4.95
CA LEU A 59 10.23 -21.55 5.59
C LEU A 59 11.09 -20.32 5.37
N ALA A 60 11.91 -19.99 6.37
CA ALA A 60 12.85 -18.88 6.31
C ALA A 60 14.02 -19.17 5.35
N ASP A 61 14.54 -20.39 5.39
CA ASP A 61 15.76 -20.81 4.72
C ASP A 61 15.56 -22.10 3.92
N GLY A 62 16.49 -22.40 3.03
CA GLY A 62 16.47 -23.59 2.19
C GLY A 62 16.40 -23.26 0.69
N PRO A 63 16.37 -24.27 -0.18
CA PRO A 63 16.16 -24.07 -1.61
C PRO A 63 14.85 -23.32 -1.87
N LEU A 64 14.86 -22.38 -2.79
CA LEU A 64 13.74 -21.46 -3.05
C LEU A 64 12.42 -22.18 -3.37
N ASP A 65 12.49 -23.25 -4.11
CA ASP A 65 11.36 -24.10 -4.48
C ASP A 65 10.79 -24.93 -3.30
N ALA A 66 11.61 -25.17 -2.27
CA ALA A 66 11.21 -25.85 -1.05
C ALA A 66 10.64 -24.90 0.02
N ARG A 67 10.83 -23.59 -0.12
CA ARG A 67 10.38 -22.59 0.85
C ARG A 67 8.90 -22.22 0.71
N GLN A 68 8.23 -22.69 -0.32
CA GLN A 68 6.81 -22.47 -0.58
C GLN A 68 6.22 -23.63 -1.39
N SER A 69 4.94 -23.90 -1.22
CA SER A 69 4.23 -24.97 -1.92
C SER A 69 3.13 -24.47 -2.87
N PHE A 70 2.89 -23.16 -2.92
CA PHE A 70 1.76 -22.59 -3.65
C PHE A 70 2.04 -22.44 -5.16
N TYR A 71 3.21 -21.91 -5.53
CA TYR A 71 3.62 -21.79 -6.94
C TYR A 71 4.50 -22.96 -7.34
N HIS A 72 4.29 -23.48 -8.54
CA HIS A 72 5.09 -24.55 -9.15
C HIS A 72 5.74 -24.07 -10.44
N PRO A 73 6.87 -24.66 -10.86
CA PRO A 73 7.43 -24.37 -12.17
C PRO A 73 6.38 -24.59 -13.28
N ALA A 74 6.31 -23.63 -14.21
CA ALA A 74 5.37 -23.70 -15.32
C ALA A 74 5.50 -25.03 -16.09
N ARG A 75 4.39 -25.65 -16.42
CA ARG A 75 4.35 -26.92 -17.20
C ARG A 75 4.84 -26.69 -18.62
N ASP A 76 4.42 -25.59 -19.21
CA ASP A 76 4.79 -25.12 -20.54
C ASP A 76 4.71 -23.58 -20.61
N GLU A 77 4.96 -23.01 -21.80
CA GLU A 77 4.95 -21.56 -22.03
C GLU A 77 3.56 -20.91 -21.93
N HIS A 78 2.50 -21.70 -21.89
CA HIS A 78 1.11 -21.24 -21.80
C HIS A 78 0.51 -21.48 -20.39
N ASP A 79 1.29 -22.04 -19.46
CA ASP A 79 0.81 -22.28 -18.11
C ASP A 79 0.49 -20.94 -17.41
N PRO A 80 -0.78 -20.68 -17.05
CA PRO A 80 -1.17 -19.42 -16.43
C PRO A 80 -0.89 -19.40 -14.92
N GLY A 81 -0.43 -20.50 -14.33
CA GLY A 81 -0.25 -20.67 -12.89
C GLY A 81 -1.54 -20.92 -12.12
N PRO A 82 -1.54 -20.79 -10.79
CA PRO A 82 -2.69 -21.08 -9.93
C PRO A 82 -3.91 -20.21 -10.29
N ALA A 83 -5.11 -20.80 -10.20
CA ALA A 83 -6.37 -20.10 -10.44
C ALA A 83 -6.62 -19.03 -9.37
N THR A 84 -7.43 -18.03 -9.71
CA THR A 84 -7.83 -16.96 -8.77
C THR A 84 -8.49 -17.53 -7.52
N THR A 85 -9.30 -18.58 -7.65
CA THR A 85 -9.92 -19.29 -6.50
C THR A 85 -8.88 -19.79 -5.50
N ASP A 86 -7.77 -20.35 -5.97
CA ASP A 86 -6.72 -20.89 -5.09
C ASP A 86 -5.98 -19.75 -4.38
N ARG A 87 -5.72 -18.64 -5.08
CA ARG A 87 -5.15 -17.42 -4.49
C ARG A 87 -6.05 -16.83 -3.42
N MET A 88 -7.38 -16.81 -3.65
CA MET A 88 -8.35 -16.31 -2.68
C MET A 88 -8.50 -17.21 -1.45
N ARG A 89 -8.23 -18.52 -1.53
CA ARG A 89 -8.14 -19.37 -0.33
C ARG A 89 -6.98 -18.96 0.56
N VAL A 90 -5.80 -18.73 0.00
CA VAL A 90 -4.64 -18.23 0.75
C VAL A 90 -4.91 -16.84 1.33
N TYR A 91 -5.55 -15.96 0.56
CA TYR A 91 -5.97 -14.64 1.04
C TYR A 91 -6.89 -14.75 2.26
N ALA A 92 -7.90 -15.59 2.18
CA ALA A 92 -8.87 -15.77 3.26
C ALA A 92 -8.25 -16.25 4.58
N GLU A 93 -7.13 -16.99 4.51
CA GLU A 93 -6.41 -17.49 5.69
C GLU A 93 -5.38 -16.50 6.21
N ALA A 94 -4.62 -15.85 5.33
CA ALA A 94 -3.46 -15.04 5.70
C ALA A 94 -3.83 -13.57 6.00
N ALA A 95 -4.73 -12.96 5.23
CA ALA A 95 -5.06 -11.54 5.37
C ALA A 95 -5.66 -11.20 6.75
N PRO A 96 -6.57 -12.01 7.33
CA PRO A 96 -7.11 -11.75 8.67
C PRO A 96 -6.03 -11.70 9.75
N ARG A 97 -5.06 -12.62 9.72
CA ARG A 97 -3.97 -12.68 10.72
C ARG A 97 -3.09 -11.46 10.66
N LEU A 98 -2.69 -11.07 9.45
CA LEU A 98 -1.81 -9.94 9.23
C LEU A 98 -2.49 -8.63 9.62
N ALA A 99 -3.75 -8.45 9.20
CA ALA A 99 -4.55 -7.27 9.51
C ALA A 99 -4.81 -7.13 11.01
N THR A 100 -5.19 -8.21 11.71
CA THR A 100 -5.41 -8.20 13.16
C THR A 100 -4.13 -7.84 13.92
N THR A 101 -2.97 -8.34 13.46
CA THR A 101 -1.67 -7.99 14.05
C THR A 101 -1.35 -6.49 13.88
N ALA A 102 -1.57 -5.93 12.70
CA ALA A 102 -1.37 -4.50 12.46
C ALA A 102 -2.33 -3.64 13.29
N ALA A 103 -3.60 -4.03 13.34
CA ALA A 103 -4.64 -3.36 14.11
C ALA A 103 -4.35 -3.37 15.62
N ALA A 104 -3.91 -4.50 16.19
CA ALA A 104 -3.51 -4.60 17.60
C ALA A 104 -2.36 -3.63 17.93
N LYS A 105 -1.34 -3.58 17.06
CA LYS A 105 -0.21 -2.65 17.24
C LYS A 105 -0.62 -1.19 17.14
N ALA A 106 -1.57 -0.86 16.25
CA ALA A 106 -2.08 0.51 16.13
C ALA A 106 -2.83 0.94 17.39
N LEU A 107 -3.70 0.08 17.94
CA LEU A 107 -4.41 0.34 19.21
C LEU A 107 -3.42 0.53 20.37
N ALA A 108 -2.43 -0.35 20.49
CA ALA A 108 -1.39 -0.24 21.52
C ALA A 108 -0.56 1.05 21.36
N SER A 109 -0.19 1.42 20.12
CA SER A 109 0.55 2.66 19.83
C SER A 109 -0.26 3.93 20.14
N ALA A 110 -1.58 3.86 20.02
CA ALA A 110 -2.49 4.97 20.31
C ALA A 110 -2.89 5.06 21.78
N ASP A 111 -2.55 4.06 22.60
CA ASP A 111 -3.07 3.87 23.96
C ASP A 111 -4.63 3.90 24.00
N VAL A 112 -5.24 3.18 23.04
CA VAL A 112 -6.69 3.11 22.88
C VAL A 112 -7.15 1.68 23.14
N ALA A 113 -8.11 1.53 24.06
CA ALA A 113 -8.74 0.25 24.35
C ALA A 113 -9.61 -0.21 23.15
N ALA A 114 -9.63 -1.51 22.91
CA ALA A 114 -10.39 -2.09 21.80
C ALA A 114 -11.89 -1.76 21.87
N GLU A 115 -12.44 -1.71 23.08
CA GLU A 115 -13.84 -1.40 23.38
C GLU A 115 -14.23 0.05 23.02
N ALA A 116 -13.25 0.93 22.86
CA ALA A 116 -13.50 2.33 22.48
C ALA A 116 -13.68 2.49 20.95
N VAL A 117 -13.35 1.49 20.15
CA VAL A 117 -13.45 1.58 18.68
C VAL A 117 -14.92 1.62 18.25
N THR A 118 -15.33 2.74 17.65
CA THR A 118 -16.70 2.94 17.15
C THR A 118 -16.83 2.58 15.66
N HIS A 119 -15.77 2.77 14.88
CA HIS A 119 -15.77 2.53 13.44
C HIS A 119 -14.52 1.74 13.01
N LEU A 120 -14.73 0.75 12.17
CA LEU A 120 -13.67 -0.04 11.54
C LEU A 120 -13.74 0.17 10.02
N VAL A 121 -12.67 0.69 9.45
CA VAL A 121 -12.51 0.84 8.00
C VAL A 121 -11.43 -0.13 7.55
N THR A 122 -11.79 -1.14 6.76
CA THR A 122 -10.83 -2.07 6.15
C THR A 122 -10.56 -1.70 4.70
N VAL A 123 -9.33 -1.87 4.25
CA VAL A 123 -8.90 -1.56 2.88
C VAL A 123 -8.16 -2.75 2.29
N SER A 124 -8.55 -3.18 1.10
CA SER A 124 -7.79 -4.16 0.31
C SER A 124 -8.14 -4.09 -1.17
N CYS A 125 -7.16 -4.35 -2.03
CA CYS A 125 -7.37 -4.51 -3.47
C CYS A 125 -6.82 -5.84 -4.01
N THR A 126 -6.32 -6.71 -3.14
CA THR A 126 -5.63 -7.97 -3.51
C THR A 126 -6.43 -9.23 -3.15
N GLY A 127 -7.62 -9.07 -2.59
CA GLY A 127 -8.48 -10.21 -2.32
C GLY A 127 -9.82 -9.82 -1.72
N PHE A 128 -10.77 -10.76 -1.81
CA PHE A 128 -12.13 -10.61 -1.30
C PHE A 128 -12.57 -11.92 -0.64
N VAL A 129 -13.15 -11.79 0.53
CA VAL A 129 -13.74 -12.90 1.29
C VAL A 129 -14.89 -12.37 2.15
N ALA A 130 -15.94 -13.15 2.31
CA ALA A 130 -17.02 -12.84 3.23
C ALA A 130 -17.40 -14.12 4.03
N PRO A 131 -17.38 -14.06 5.39
CA PRO A 131 -17.04 -12.92 6.24
C PRO A 131 -15.63 -12.39 5.99
N GLY A 132 -15.44 -11.06 6.09
CA GLY A 132 -14.22 -10.38 5.69
C GLY A 132 -13.18 -10.22 6.80
N VAL A 133 -12.12 -9.53 6.46
CA VAL A 133 -11.05 -9.15 7.40
C VAL A 133 -11.60 -8.34 8.57
N ASP A 134 -12.65 -7.56 8.34
CA ASP A 134 -13.38 -6.78 9.35
C ASP A 134 -13.96 -7.64 10.47
N ALA A 135 -14.60 -8.76 10.14
CA ALA A 135 -15.13 -9.70 11.12
C ALA A 135 -14.00 -10.30 11.98
N ALA A 136 -12.90 -10.70 11.34
CA ALA A 136 -11.75 -11.27 12.03
C ALA A 136 -11.06 -10.26 12.98
N ILE A 137 -10.97 -8.98 12.61
CA ILE A 137 -10.42 -7.93 13.48
C ILE A 137 -11.35 -7.74 14.70
N ILE A 138 -12.67 -7.65 14.49
CA ILE A 138 -13.64 -7.49 15.59
C ILE A 138 -13.54 -8.65 16.58
N GLU A 139 -13.55 -9.89 16.10
CA GLU A 139 -13.48 -11.08 16.93
C GLU A 139 -12.11 -11.24 17.60
N GLY A 140 -11.05 -11.06 16.82
CA GLY A 140 -9.67 -11.27 17.28
C GLY A 140 -9.18 -10.25 18.31
N LEU A 141 -9.68 -9.02 18.26
CA LEU A 141 -9.31 -7.95 19.20
C LEU A 141 -10.38 -7.64 20.25
N GLY A 142 -11.55 -8.27 20.17
CA GLY A 142 -12.66 -8.00 21.10
C GLY A 142 -13.28 -6.61 20.91
N LEU A 143 -13.31 -6.08 19.67
CA LEU A 143 -14.03 -4.83 19.41
C LEU A 143 -15.53 -5.00 19.71
N PRO A 144 -16.25 -3.91 20.05
CA PRO A 144 -17.70 -3.97 20.23
C PRO A 144 -18.39 -4.60 19.03
N ARG A 145 -19.31 -5.52 19.24
CA ARG A 145 -20.10 -6.14 18.16
C ARG A 145 -20.97 -5.14 17.40
N THR A 146 -21.13 -3.95 17.93
CA THR A 146 -21.83 -2.80 17.34
C THR A 146 -20.92 -1.86 16.57
N THR A 147 -19.60 -2.14 16.50
CA THR A 147 -18.65 -1.37 15.72
C THR A 147 -19.12 -1.25 14.27
N GLN A 148 -19.28 -0.04 13.78
CA GLN A 148 -19.69 0.22 12.40
C GLN A 148 -18.56 -0.14 11.43
N ARG A 149 -18.89 -0.84 10.34
CA ARG A 149 -17.89 -1.40 9.41
C ARG A 149 -18.04 -0.80 8.03
N THR A 150 -16.93 -0.41 7.44
CA THR A 150 -16.85 0.01 6.03
C THR A 150 -15.66 -0.70 5.37
N HIS A 151 -15.86 -1.24 4.17
CA HIS A 151 -14.79 -1.80 3.37
C HIS A 151 -14.52 -0.93 2.15
N VAL A 152 -13.28 -0.43 2.02
CA VAL A 152 -12.79 0.30 0.86
C VAL A 152 -12.06 -0.71 -0.02
N GLY A 153 -12.78 -1.27 -0.98
CA GLY A 153 -12.29 -2.33 -1.86
C GLY A 153 -11.83 -1.82 -3.22
N PHE A 154 -10.78 -2.43 -3.75
CA PHE A 154 -10.36 -2.31 -5.16
C PHE A 154 -9.99 -0.90 -5.65
N MET A 155 -9.53 -0.04 -4.72
CA MET A 155 -9.09 1.33 -5.06
C MET A 155 -7.61 1.37 -5.51
N GLY A 156 -6.85 0.29 -5.33
CA GLY A 156 -5.42 0.24 -5.63
C GLY A 156 -4.56 0.91 -4.55
N CYS A 157 -3.37 1.36 -4.96
CA CYS A 157 -2.34 1.80 -4.01
C CYS A 157 -2.70 3.05 -3.18
N HIS A 158 -3.67 3.86 -3.62
CA HIS A 158 -4.13 5.01 -2.83
C HIS A 158 -5.26 4.67 -1.84
N GLY A 159 -5.73 3.41 -1.80
CA GLY A 159 -6.90 2.99 -1.03
C GLY A 159 -6.84 3.32 0.46
N ALA A 160 -5.65 3.32 1.09
CA ALA A 160 -5.52 3.69 2.49
C ALA A 160 -5.85 5.17 2.75
N LEU A 161 -5.50 6.08 1.83
CA LEU A 161 -5.90 7.49 1.93
C LEU A 161 -7.42 7.66 1.76
N ASN A 162 -8.06 6.85 0.89
CA ASN A 162 -9.53 6.80 0.84
C ASN A 162 -10.13 6.29 2.15
N GLY A 163 -9.52 5.26 2.77
CA GLY A 163 -9.93 4.76 4.09
C GLY A 163 -9.83 5.84 5.18
N LEU A 164 -8.76 6.63 5.17
CA LEU A 164 -8.60 7.78 6.07
C LEU A 164 -9.64 8.88 5.82
N ARG A 165 -10.02 9.12 4.55
CA ARG A 165 -11.10 10.05 4.21
C ARG A 165 -12.43 9.60 4.78
N VAL A 166 -12.74 8.31 4.69
CA VAL A 166 -13.95 7.73 5.31
C VAL A 166 -13.91 7.92 6.83
N ALA A 167 -12.80 7.61 7.48
CA ALA A 167 -12.62 7.81 8.92
C ALA A 167 -12.76 9.29 9.33
N HIS A 168 -12.19 10.20 8.53
CA HIS A 168 -12.31 11.64 8.77
C HIS A 168 -13.77 12.10 8.70
N SER A 169 -14.52 11.63 7.71
CA SER A 169 -15.94 11.98 7.54
C SER A 169 -16.83 11.48 8.68
N PHE A 170 -16.48 10.36 9.33
CA PHE A 170 -17.19 9.88 10.51
C PHE A 170 -16.89 10.72 11.75
N GLY A 171 -15.72 11.34 11.83
CA GLY A 171 -15.29 12.18 12.96
C GLY A 171 -16.00 13.52 13.04
N ASP A 172 -16.66 13.98 11.97
CA ASP A 172 -17.38 15.24 11.95
C ASP A 172 -18.62 15.16 12.83
N GLY A 173 -18.58 15.79 14.00
CA GLY A 173 -19.71 15.97 14.90
C GLY A 173 -19.81 14.99 16.08
N SER A 174 -18.90 14.03 16.24
CA SER A 174 -18.87 13.15 17.42
C SER A 174 -17.53 13.22 18.16
N PRO A 175 -17.52 13.74 19.41
CA PRO A 175 -16.29 13.79 20.22
C PRO A 175 -15.78 12.41 20.64
N ASP A 176 -16.67 11.42 20.72
CA ASP A 176 -16.35 10.04 21.13
C ASP A 176 -15.98 9.15 19.95
N HIS A 177 -15.78 9.75 18.77
CA HIS A 177 -15.42 8.99 17.57
C HIS A 177 -14.00 8.42 17.68
N VAL A 178 -13.89 7.11 17.55
CA VAL A 178 -12.64 6.38 17.40
C VAL A 178 -12.77 5.46 16.19
N SER A 179 -11.97 5.71 15.17
CA SER A 179 -11.87 4.86 13.98
C SER A 179 -10.58 4.05 13.99
N LEU A 180 -10.68 2.80 13.56
CA LEU A 180 -9.56 1.94 13.24
C LEU A 180 -9.56 1.73 11.73
N VAL A 181 -8.59 2.31 11.02
CA VAL A 181 -8.39 2.07 9.57
C VAL A 181 -7.32 1.01 9.42
N CYS A 182 -7.61 -0.08 8.73
CA CYS A 182 -6.68 -1.19 8.52
C CYS A 182 -6.60 -1.55 7.04
N SER A 183 -5.41 -1.43 6.46
CA SER A 183 -5.10 -1.85 5.10
C SER A 183 -4.31 -3.15 5.13
N VAL A 184 -4.73 -4.14 4.33
CA VAL A 184 -4.02 -5.42 4.16
C VAL A 184 -3.94 -5.80 2.69
N GLU A 185 -2.71 -6.07 2.24
CA GLU A 185 -2.46 -6.40 0.84
C GLU A 185 -1.53 -7.60 0.72
N LEU A 186 -1.97 -8.58 -0.05
CA LEU A 186 -1.23 -9.81 -0.34
C LEU A 186 -0.92 -9.88 -1.84
N CYS A 187 -0.09 -8.95 -2.29
CA CYS A 187 0.17 -8.76 -3.72
C CYS A 187 0.93 -9.93 -4.34
N THR A 188 1.74 -10.66 -3.54
CA THR A 188 2.51 -11.81 -4.05
C THR A 188 1.61 -12.96 -4.48
N LEU A 189 0.35 -12.99 -4.04
CA LEU A 189 -0.67 -13.93 -4.52
C LEU A 189 -1.02 -13.73 -6.01
N HIS A 190 -0.65 -12.57 -6.59
CA HIS A 190 -0.93 -12.26 -8.00
C HIS A 190 0.30 -12.34 -8.89
N PHE A 191 1.35 -13.05 -8.44
CA PHE A 191 2.49 -13.36 -9.29
C PHE A 191 2.01 -14.00 -10.61
N SER A 192 2.44 -13.44 -11.72
CA SER A 192 2.05 -13.86 -13.06
C SER A 192 3.16 -14.59 -13.74
N TYR A 193 2.82 -15.71 -14.37
CA TYR A 193 3.71 -16.49 -15.22
C TYR A 193 3.85 -15.83 -16.59
N GLY A 194 4.88 -16.25 -17.32
CA GLY A 194 5.11 -15.82 -18.68
C GLY A 194 5.92 -14.52 -18.82
N TRP A 195 5.99 -14.02 -20.06
CA TRP A 195 6.77 -12.85 -20.44
C TRP A 195 5.84 -11.70 -20.84
N ASP A 196 5.23 -11.05 -19.84
CA ASP A 196 4.39 -9.86 -20.00
C ASP A 196 5.10 -8.68 -19.31
N PRO A 197 5.50 -7.62 -20.04
CA PRO A 197 6.28 -6.51 -19.49
C PRO A 197 5.63 -5.83 -18.28
N ASP A 198 4.32 -5.61 -18.27
CA ASP A 198 3.61 -4.95 -17.17
C ASP A 198 3.61 -5.85 -15.93
N MET A 199 3.32 -7.14 -16.13
CA MET A 199 3.32 -8.12 -15.04
C MET A 199 4.72 -8.40 -14.51
N MET A 200 5.76 -8.34 -15.34
CA MET A 200 7.16 -8.45 -14.88
C MET A 200 7.55 -7.29 -13.98
N VAL A 201 7.11 -6.07 -14.29
CA VAL A 201 7.30 -4.90 -13.40
C VAL A 201 6.54 -5.10 -12.09
N ALA A 202 5.28 -5.55 -12.15
CA ALA A 202 4.48 -5.88 -10.98
C ALA A 202 5.16 -6.96 -10.12
N ASN A 203 5.56 -8.08 -10.75
CA ASN A 203 6.29 -9.16 -10.07
C ASN A 203 7.60 -8.68 -9.41
N ALA A 204 8.27 -7.66 -9.98
CA ALA A 204 9.52 -7.13 -9.43
C ALA A 204 9.33 -6.10 -8.30
N LEU A 205 8.13 -5.56 -8.10
CA LEU A 205 7.86 -4.49 -7.13
C LEU A 205 7.00 -4.94 -5.95
N PHE A 206 5.94 -5.70 -6.20
CA PHE A 206 4.89 -5.93 -5.22
C PHE A 206 5.27 -6.93 -4.13
N ALA A 207 4.76 -6.67 -2.92
CA ALA A 207 5.01 -7.41 -1.68
C ALA A 207 3.73 -7.52 -0.84
N ASP A 208 3.78 -8.27 0.25
CA ASP A 208 2.67 -8.43 1.18
C ASP A 208 2.92 -7.65 2.47
N GLY A 209 1.85 -7.09 3.03
CA GLY A 209 1.90 -6.40 4.30
C GLY A 209 0.55 -5.87 4.73
N ALA A 210 0.45 -5.51 6.00
CA ALA A 210 -0.70 -4.82 6.56
C ALA A 210 -0.25 -3.64 7.42
N ALA A 211 -1.04 -2.58 7.40
CA ALA A 211 -0.84 -1.43 8.27
C ALA A 211 -2.19 -0.91 8.77
N ALA A 212 -2.19 -0.41 9.99
CA ALA A 212 -3.37 0.18 10.57
C ALA A 212 -3.05 1.52 11.23
N VAL A 213 -4.06 2.37 11.33
CA VAL A 213 -3.98 3.64 12.04
C VAL A 213 -5.25 3.85 12.86
N VAL A 214 -5.08 4.31 14.10
CA VAL A 214 -6.17 4.75 14.95
C VAL A 214 -6.39 6.23 14.74
N GLY A 215 -7.60 6.59 14.34
CA GLY A 215 -8.07 7.97 14.24
C GLY A 215 -9.03 8.32 15.36
N ARG A 216 -8.88 9.48 15.97
CA ARG A 216 -9.83 10.01 16.96
C ARG A 216 -10.19 11.45 16.68
N SER A 217 -11.41 11.84 17.00
CA SER A 217 -11.79 13.25 16.96
C SER A 217 -11.12 13.99 18.11
N ALA A 218 -10.53 15.14 17.81
CA ALA A 218 -10.01 16.03 18.84
C ALA A 218 -10.36 17.49 18.55
N ASN A 219 -10.57 18.24 19.64
CA ASN A 219 -10.65 19.68 19.61
C ASN A 219 -9.33 20.25 20.13
N GLY A 220 -8.74 21.20 19.42
CA GLY A 220 -7.61 21.98 19.94
C GLY A 220 -6.30 21.90 19.17
N SER A 221 -5.32 22.63 19.66
CA SER A 221 -3.99 22.82 19.11
C SER A 221 -2.98 22.05 19.97
N GLY A 222 -2.72 20.79 19.66
CA GLY A 222 -1.63 20.03 20.28
C GLY A 222 -0.60 19.64 19.23
N ASP A 223 0.50 19.02 19.67
CA ASP A 223 1.58 18.52 18.82
C ASP A 223 1.25 17.14 18.19
N GLU A 224 -0.04 16.85 18.02
CA GLU A 224 -0.52 15.61 17.43
C GLU A 224 -0.59 15.71 15.89
N TRP A 225 -0.40 14.59 15.22
CA TRP A 225 -0.58 14.52 13.77
C TRP A 225 -2.06 14.62 13.40
N ARG A 226 -2.47 15.72 12.80
CA ARG A 226 -3.86 16.03 12.45
C ARG A 226 -4.06 16.09 10.96
N VAL A 227 -5.22 15.60 10.54
CA VAL A 227 -5.66 15.77 9.16
C VAL A 227 -6.06 17.23 8.94
N GLY A 228 -5.23 17.97 8.24
CA GLY A 228 -5.48 19.37 7.85
C GLY A 228 -6.34 19.47 6.58
N GLY A 229 -6.24 18.51 5.68
CA GLY A 229 -6.98 18.49 4.43
C GLY A 229 -6.81 17.19 3.66
N MET A 230 -7.73 16.93 2.73
CA MET A 230 -7.67 15.79 1.82
C MET A 230 -8.03 16.19 0.40
N GLY A 231 -7.25 15.75 -0.57
CA GLY A 231 -7.44 16.05 -1.98
C GLY A 231 -7.57 14.78 -2.83
N THR A 232 -8.27 14.90 -3.95
CA THR A 232 -8.36 13.84 -4.97
C THR A 232 -8.30 14.47 -6.37
N PHE A 233 -7.60 13.81 -7.28
CA PHE A 233 -7.48 14.25 -8.65
C PHE A 233 -7.50 13.07 -9.62
N LEU A 234 -8.50 13.01 -10.46
CA LEU A 234 -8.53 12.09 -11.60
C LEU A 234 -7.81 12.76 -12.78
N VAL A 235 -6.63 12.24 -13.11
CA VAL A 235 -5.82 12.78 -14.20
C VAL A 235 -6.55 12.63 -15.53
N PRO A 236 -6.72 13.70 -16.31
CA PRO A 236 -7.41 13.62 -17.60
C PRO A 236 -6.75 12.63 -18.56
N ASP A 237 -7.56 11.98 -19.39
CA ASP A 237 -7.15 11.09 -20.49
C ASP A 237 -6.18 9.96 -20.09
N SER A 238 -6.26 9.49 -18.83
CA SER A 238 -5.35 8.50 -18.25
C SER A 238 -5.99 7.16 -17.88
N ARG A 239 -7.29 6.96 -18.19
CA ARG A 239 -8.09 5.81 -17.71
C ARG A 239 -7.48 4.44 -18.04
N GLY A 240 -6.71 4.33 -19.11
CA GLY A 240 -6.05 3.08 -19.53
C GLY A 240 -4.61 2.94 -19.05
N ASP A 241 -4.01 3.97 -18.46
CA ASP A 241 -2.57 4.00 -18.16
C ASP A 241 -2.21 3.23 -16.88
N MET A 242 -3.14 3.09 -15.95
CA MET A 242 -3.00 2.22 -14.77
C MET A 242 -4.34 1.52 -14.54
N THR A 243 -4.35 0.19 -14.62
CA THR A 243 -5.54 -0.62 -14.37
C THR A 243 -5.23 -1.80 -13.45
N TRP A 244 -6.25 -2.27 -12.73
CA TRP A 244 -6.19 -3.48 -11.93
C TRP A 244 -7.46 -4.28 -12.19
N ARG A 245 -7.34 -5.52 -12.69
CA ARG A 245 -8.47 -6.33 -13.15
C ARG A 245 -8.39 -7.74 -12.60
N ILE A 246 -9.53 -8.26 -12.17
CA ILE A 246 -9.66 -9.66 -11.75
C ILE A 246 -9.61 -10.54 -13.00
N GLY A 247 -8.69 -11.50 -13.01
CA GLY A 247 -8.55 -12.52 -14.05
C GLY A 247 -8.78 -13.93 -13.50
N ASP A 248 -8.79 -14.92 -14.38
CA ASP A 248 -8.99 -16.32 -14.00
C ASP A 248 -7.79 -16.91 -13.23
N HIS A 249 -6.59 -16.33 -13.43
CA HIS A 249 -5.33 -16.77 -12.83
C HIS A 249 -4.61 -15.64 -12.09
N GLY A 250 -5.32 -14.98 -11.20
CA GLY A 250 -4.85 -13.84 -10.43
C GLY A 250 -5.34 -12.50 -11.00
N PHE A 251 -5.04 -11.43 -10.30
CA PHE A 251 -5.37 -10.09 -10.75
C PHE A 251 -4.26 -9.55 -11.64
N ARG A 252 -4.63 -8.83 -12.68
CA ARG A 252 -3.69 -8.34 -13.70
C ARG A 252 -3.60 -6.83 -13.66
N MET A 253 -2.36 -6.34 -13.67
CA MET A 253 -2.06 -4.93 -13.76
C MET A 253 -1.73 -4.54 -15.21
N THR A 254 -2.17 -3.33 -15.60
CA THR A 254 -1.59 -2.58 -16.70
C THR A 254 -0.91 -1.36 -16.11
N LEU A 255 0.34 -1.12 -16.47
CA LEU A 255 1.13 0.03 -16.03
C LEU A 255 1.84 0.64 -17.23
N SER A 256 1.23 1.65 -17.82
CA SER A 256 1.79 2.36 -18.97
C SER A 256 3.11 3.06 -18.62
N ALA A 257 4.04 3.03 -19.56
CA ALA A 257 5.28 3.82 -19.47
C ALA A 257 5.03 5.34 -19.40
N ARG A 258 3.81 5.81 -19.74
CA ARG A 258 3.37 7.21 -19.67
C ARG A 258 3.07 7.69 -18.24
N VAL A 259 2.81 6.79 -17.29
CA VAL A 259 2.41 7.18 -15.92
C VAL A 259 3.39 8.15 -15.27
N PRO A 260 4.72 7.94 -15.31
CA PRO A 260 5.68 8.92 -14.79
C PRO A 260 5.60 10.29 -15.46
N GLU A 261 5.35 10.34 -16.76
CA GLU A 261 5.23 11.58 -17.55
C GLU A 261 3.92 12.33 -17.24
N LEU A 262 2.82 11.58 -17.06
CA LEU A 262 1.53 12.14 -16.65
C LEU A 262 1.63 12.75 -15.25
N ILE A 263 2.28 12.09 -14.31
CA ILE A 263 2.53 12.64 -12.98
C ILE A 263 3.36 13.92 -13.11
N GLN A 264 4.46 13.89 -13.84
CA GLN A 264 5.35 15.04 -13.97
C GLN A 264 4.65 16.25 -14.62
N SER A 265 3.71 16.04 -15.54
CA SER A 265 3.05 17.14 -16.27
C SER A 265 1.76 17.65 -15.62
N GLN A 266 1.10 16.84 -14.76
CA GLN A 266 -0.22 17.19 -14.25
C GLN A 266 -0.25 17.43 -12.73
N LEU A 267 0.74 16.90 -11.98
CA LEU A 267 0.71 16.94 -10.53
C LEU A 267 0.89 18.34 -9.95
N GLU A 268 1.86 19.11 -10.48
CA GLU A 268 2.22 20.43 -9.94
C GLU A 268 1.02 21.37 -9.88
N GLY A 269 0.34 21.55 -11.02
CA GLY A 269 -0.79 22.49 -11.10
C GLY A 269 -1.92 22.15 -10.13
N TRP A 270 -2.19 20.87 -9.96
CA TRP A 270 -3.21 20.43 -9.01
C TRP A 270 -2.76 20.58 -7.55
N VAL A 271 -1.52 20.18 -7.21
CA VAL A 271 -1.00 20.29 -5.83
C VAL A 271 -0.92 21.75 -5.40
N VAL A 272 -0.44 22.66 -6.26
CA VAL A 272 -0.37 24.09 -5.96
C VAL A 272 -1.76 24.66 -5.67
N HIS A 273 -2.76 24.32 -6.50
CA HIS A 273 -4.12 24.76 -6.29
C HIS A 273 -4.73 24.19 -4.98
N TRP A 274 -4.53 22.90 -4.74
CA TRP A 274 -5.04 22.25 -3.53
C TRP A 274 -4.38 22.76 -2.25
N LEU A 275 -3.07 23.02 -2.24
CA LEU A 275 -2.40 23.62 -1.08
C LEU A 275 -2.87 25.05 -0.81
N ALA A 276 -3.16 25.82 -1.85
CA ALA A 276 -3.69 27.19 -1.71
C ALA A 276 -5.08 27.20 -1.02
N GLU A 277 -5.89 26.16 -1.15
CA GLU A 277 -7.15 26.01 -0.39
C GLU A 277 -6.91 25.86 1.13
N HIS A 278 -5.68 25.58 1.53
CA HIS A 278 -5.22 25.42 2.92
C HIS A 278 -4.24 26.52 3.36
N ASP A 279 -4.18 27.63 2.61
CA ASP A 279 -3.27 28.74 2.85
C ASP A 279 -1.78 28.36 2.86
N LEU A 280 -1.38 27.37 2.02
CA LEU A 280 -0.02 26.86 1.91
C LEU A 280 0.48 26.94 0.46
N GLU A 281 1.81 27.06 0.33
CA GLU A 281 2.56 26.85 -0.92
C GLU A 281 3.37 25.53 -0.83
N VAL A 282 3.90 25.06 -1.96
CA VAL A 282 4.77 23.86 -1.99
C VAL A 282 5.99 24.02 -1.09
N ALA A 283 6.53 25.24 -0.99
CA ALA A 283 7.68 25.58 -0.16
C ALA A 283 7.39 25.52 1.36
N ASP A 284 6.13 25.61 1.77
CA ASP A 284 5.73 25.52 3.18
C ASP A 284 5.62 24.07 3.66
N VAL A 285 5.57 23.11 2.73
CA VAL A 285 5.48 21.67 3.06
C VAL A 285 6.83 21.17 3.52
N ALA A 286 6.94 20.89 4.80
CA ALA A 286 8.20 20.53 5.43
C ALA A 286 8.61 19.07 5.20
N SER A 287 7.67 18.15 4.87
CA SER A 287 7.98 16.77 4.53
C SER A 287 6.93 16.14 3.59
N TRP A 288 7.36 15.12 2.84
CA TRP A 288 6.54 14.44 1.83
C TRP A 288 6.55 12.92 2.02
N ALA A 289 5.39 12.34 2.26
CA ALA A 289 5.15 10.90 2.26
C ALA A 289 4.62 10.50 0.88
N VAL A 290 5.47 10.00 0.00
CA VAL A 290 5.06 9.62 -1.36
C VAL A 290 4.98 8.12 -1.50
N HIS A 291 3.81 7.59 -1.88
CA HIS A 291 3.67 6.17 -2.19
C HIS A 291 4.60 5.76 -3.34
N PRO A 292 5.54 4.84 -3.13
CA PRO A 292 6.50 4.45 -4.14
C PRO A 292 5.92 3.36 -5.07
N GLY A 293 5.14 3.75 -6.06
CA GLY A 293 4.68 2.85 -7.12
C GLY A 293 5.84 2.21 -7.91
N GLY A 294 7.04 2.69 -7.66
CA GLY A 294 8.35 2.32 -8.16
C GLY A 294 9.28 3.52 -8.10
N PRO A 295 10.62 3.36 -8.27
CA PRO A 295 11.58 4.49 -8.14
C PRO A 295 11.29 5.66 -9.08
N ARG A 296 10.75 5.39 -10.28
CA ARG A 296 10.42 6.41 -11.27
C ARG A 296 9.27 7.32 -10.82
N ILE A 297 8.31 6.78 -10.05
CA ILE A 297 7.19 7.57 -9.52
C ILE A 297 7.72 8.62 -8.54
N LEU A 298 8.60 8.22 -7.61
CA LEU A 298 9.22 9.15 -6.67
C LEU A 298 9.96 10.28 -7.41
N THR A 299 10.80 9.90 -8.39
CA THR A 299 11.54 10.88 -9.20
C THR A 299 10.62 11.82 -10.00
N SER A 300 9.47 11.31 -10.46
CA SER A 300 8.50 12.15 -11.20
C SER A 300 7.79 13.14 -10.28
N VAL A 301 7.46 12.74 -9.04
CA VAL A 301 6.91 13.66 -8.03
C VAL A 301 7.94 14.72 -7.63
N GLU A 302 9.18 14.32 -7.35
CA GLU A 302 10.28 15.25 -7.02
C GLU A 302 10.44 16.33 -8.10
N ARG A 303 10.47 15.92 -9.36
CA ARG A 303 10.60 16.83 -10.51
C ARG A 303 9.38 17.71 -10.71
N ALA A 304 8.18 17.16 -10.55
CA ALA A 304 6.94 17.90 -10.71
C ALA A 304 6.80 19.01 -9.67
N LEU A 305 7.18 18.72 -8.43
CA LEU A 305 7.01 19.67 -7.32
C LEU A 305 8.26 20.51 -7.04
N GLY A 306 9.37 20.28 -7.74
CA GLY A 306 10.63 20.96 -7.49
C GLY A 306 11.22 20.68 -6.11
N VAL A 307 10.94 19.51 -5.52
CA VAL A 307 11.45 19.13 -4.21
C VAL A 307 12.66 18.21 -4.32
N ASP A 308 13.58 18.34 -3.38
CA ASP A 308 14.80 17.55 -3.36
C ASP A 308 14.50 16.08 -3.00
N ARG A 309 15.39 15.20 -3.41
CA ARG A 309 15.31 13.75 -3.17
C ARG A 309 15.19 13.40 -1.68
N ASP A 310 15.83 14.15 -0.81
CA ASP A 310 15.82 13.92 0.63
C ASP A 310 14.41 13.97 1.23
N HIS A 311 13.50 14.75 0.63
CA HIS A 311 12.11 14.82 1.04
C HIS A 311 11.32 13.50 0.81
N SER A 312 11.79 12.61 -0.07
CA SER A 312 11.19 11.31 -0.35
C SER A 312 12.03 10.12 0.11
N GLU A 313 13.10 10.33 0.88
CA GLU A 313 14.04 9.27 1.25
C GLU A 313 13.35 8.17 2.10
N VAL A 314 12.49 8.53 3.06
CA VAL A 314 11.72 7.56 3.84
C VAL A 314 10.84 6.66 2.94
N SER A 315 10.28 7.22 1.87
CA SER A 315 9.51 6.45 0.88
C SER A 315 10.39 5.45 0.12
N ARG A 316 11.62 5.85 -0.21
CA ARG A 316 12.61 4.97 -0.87
C ARG A 316 13.10 3.86 0.04
N GLU A 317 13.34 4.17 1.31
CA GLU A 317 13.75 3.19 2.32
C GLU A 317 12.66 2.13 2.52
N VAL A 318 11.40 2.54 2.68
CA VAL A 318 10.26 1.62 2.82
C VAL A 318 10.13 0.73 1.58
N LEU A 319 10.26 1.29 0.36
CA LEU A 319 10.28 0.49 -0.87
C LEU A 319 11.45 -0.51 -0.87
N ALA A 320 12.64 -0.09 -0.48
CA ALA A 320 13.82 -0.94 -0.49
C ALA A 320 13.70 -2.10 0.50
N GLU A 321 13.19 -1.85 1.68
CA GLU A 321 13.13 -2.83 2.77
C GLU A 321 11.93 -3.77 2.69
N HIS A 322 10.80 -3.30 2.12
CA HIS A 322 9.53 -4.02 2.18
C HIS A 322 8.88 -4.27 0.82
N GLY A 323 9.35 -3.61 -0.26
CA GLY A 323 8.66 -3.60 -1.54
C GLY A 323 7.40 -2.73 -1.54
N ASN A 324 6.63 -2.82 -2.62
CA ASN A 324 5.35 -2.13 -2.76
C ASN A 324 4.21 -3.03 -2.23
N MET A 325 3.72 -2.75 -1.03
CA MET A 325 2.58 -3.43 -0.39
C MET A 325 1.25 -2.71 -0.74
N SER A 326 1.13 -2.21 -1.96
CA SER A 326 -0.06 -1.49 -2.43
C SER A 326 -0.55 -0.44 -1.42
N SER A 327 -1.83 -0.44 -1.05
CA SER A 327 -2.44 0.56 -0.16
C SER A 327 -1.82 0.62 1.24
N ALA A 328 -1.25 -0.46 1.75
CA ALA A 328 -0.60 -0.45 3.06
C ALA A 328 0.69 0.38 3.10
N THR A 329 1.40 0.50 1.97
CA THR A 329 2.74 1.11 1.92
C THR A 329 2.77 2.54 2.44
N ILE A 330 1.77 3.37 2.10
CA ILE A 330 1.73 4.78 2.53
C ILE A 330 1.62 4.89 4.06
N LEU A 331 0.93 3.95 4.71
CA LEU A 331 0.82 3.91 6.17
C LEU A 331 2.14 3.47 6.83
N PHE A 332 2.92 2.58 6.19
CA PHE A 332 4.29 2.26 6.64
C PHE A 332 5.21 3.49 6.57
N ILE A 333 5.06 4.30 5.52
CA ILE A 333 5.83 5.53 5.36
C ILE A 333 5.45 6.53 6.46
N LEU A 334 4.16 6.76 6.68
CA LEU A 334 3.67 7.68 7.71
C LEU A 334 4.06 7.23 9.13
N ASP A 335 3.98 5.92 9.42
CA ASP A 335 4.45 5.36 10.71
C ASP A 335 5.94 5.63 10.93
N ARG A 336 6.78 5.40 9.90
CA ARG A 336 8.22 5.67 9.98
C ARG A 336 8.51 7.15 10.13
N MET A 337 7.86 8.02 9.35
CA MET A 337 8.02 9.47 9.44
C MET A 337 7.64 9.99 10.82
N ARG A 338 6.54 9.49 11.40
CA ARG A 338 6.14 9.84 12.77
C ARG A 338 7.18 9.44 13.80
N ARG A 339 7.77 8.23 13.70
CA ARG A 339 8.83 7.78 14.60
C ARG A 339 10.12 8.57 14.47
N LEU A 340 10.37 9.17 13.31
CA LEU A 340 11.51 10.04 13.05
C LEU A 340 11.22 11.51 13.39
N ASP A 341 10.03 11.79 13.94
CA ASP A 341 9.58 13.16 14.24
C ASP A 341 9.66 14.09 13.02
N ALA A 342 9.20 13.58 11.87
CA ALA A 342 9.25 14.32 10.62
C ALA A 342 8.50 15.65 10.74
N PRO A 343 9.07 16.76 10.21
CA PRO A 343 8.49 18.08 10.35
C PRO A 343 7.17 18.20 9.60
N ARG A 344 6.30 19.09 10.10
CA ARG A 344 4.99 19.41 9.53
C ARG A 344 4.94 20.87 9.10
N PRO A 345 4.11 21.24 8.13
CA PRO A 345 3.13 20.43 7.40
C PRO A 345 3.75 19.28 6.61
N CYS A 346 3.11 18.10 6.65
CA CYS A 346 3.49 16.93 5.88
C CYS A 346 2.39 16.61 4.84
N VAL A 347 2.77 16.38 3.59
CA VAL A 347 1.83 15.93 2.55
C VAL A 347 2.09 14.48 2.19
N ALA A 348 1.05 13.65 2.32
CA ALA A 348 1.07 12.29 1.80
C ALA A 348 0.41 12.23 0.42
N LEU A 349 1.07 11.61 -0.56
CA LEU A 349 0.59 11.41 -1.92
C LEU A 349 0.58 9.93 -2.27
N ALA A 350 -0.51 9.46 -2.85
CA ALA A 350 -0.60 8.10 -3.38
C ALA A 350 -1.29 8.09 -4.75
N PHE A 351 -0.90 7.13 -5.59
CA PHE A 351 -1.35 6.99 -6.96
C PHE A 351 -2.02 5.64 -7.16
N GLY A 352 -3.05 5.58 -7.98
CA GLY A 352 -3.74 4.33 -8.27
C GLY A 352 -4.49 4.35 -9.60
N PRO A 353 -5.22 3.25 -9.88
CA PRO A 353 -5.96 3.11 -11.14
C PRO A 353 -6.84 4.31 -11.45
N GLY A 354 -6.75 4.76 -12.76
CA GLY A 354 -7.58 5.90 -13.17
C GLY A 354 -6.95 6.82 -14.20
N LEU A 355 -5.74 7.34 -14.13
CA LEU A 355 -4.83 7.52 -12.99
C LEU A 355 -5.46 8.46 -11.95
N VAL A 356 -5.50 8.07 -10.70
CA VAL A 356 -5.98 8.93 -9.61
C VAL A 356 -4.82 9.30 -8.69
N VAL A 357 -4.79 10.54 -8.25
CA VAL A 357 -3.93 11.03 -7.17
C VAL A 357 -4.79 11.30 -5.95
N GLU A 358 -4.39 10.75 -4.82
CA GLU A 358 -4.97 11.08 -3.51
C GLU A 358 -3.93 11.78 -2.65
N ALA A 359 -4.34 12.83 -1.96
CA ALA A 359 -3.51 13.60 -1.04
C ALA A 359 -4.11 13.67 0.35
N LEU A 360 -3.22 13.74 1.34
CA LEU A 360 -3.53 14.00 2.74
C LEU A 360 -2.55 15.04 3.28
N LEU A 361 -3.06 16.14 3.79
CA LEU A 361 -2.29 17.13 4.54
C LEU A 361 -2.34 16.79 6.02
N ILE A 362 -1.17 16.73 6.64
CA ILE A 362 -0.98 16.52 8.09
C ILE A 362 -0.33 17.78 8.66
N VAL A 363 -0.99 18.35 9.67
CA VAL A 363 -0.56 19.56 10.37
C VAL A 363 -0.29 19.30 11.85
#